data_1f2b2a6ba3756ecb2c33e1aa0eeee255
#
_entry.id   1f2b2a6ba3756ecb2c33e1aa0eeee255
#
_cell.length_a   1.000
_cell.length_b   1.000
_cell.length_c   1.000
_cell.angle_alpha   90.00
_cell.angle_beta   90.00
_cell.angle_gamma   90.00
#
_symmetry.space_group_name_H-M   'P 1'
#
loop_
_entity.id
_entity.type
_entity.pdbx_description
1 polymer ?
#
loop_
_entity_poly.entity_id
_entity_poly.type
_entity_poly.pdbx_seq_one_letter_code
_entity_poly.pdbx_strand_id
1 'polypeptide(L)'
;MIPFRISKLEINNIGPFGNIILDFPEKPEGMSDKAEIHILTGENGTGKSTILELLTSCLLWNSHITSSKLRIKDDTTFFNVYFSDNTNFKCEFDISNGTIVNRGFSSVIYVTNYWKHFRAYSNNAPTPFEMAFFAYSGYRRVNQTTISAIQELQNNPFDGALDFQNSINPQLILQWIANVISKEAISKSQSGEEVANRYRNSISLIEKAISSIIEKPIRFVLDLEPLDVKIEVDGEKLNFNQLPDGLKSIVSWLSDLLMRMDRVKWVNDTPVFERNFILFLDEIEVHLHPAWQRKILPAIQSLFPNAQIFVSTHSPFVIGSVDGAWIHKLIKPNGDTKLASPPILSEDSHSVSYWLKEVFDIKSEFGQAVQHDLDKFYQLRDKLLINGTPEQRNDLKEISQSLLNQNSQELSTIINLELRQLNKRLATPLNI
;
A
#
# COMPACT_ATOMS: atom_id res chain seq x y z
N MET A 1 -9.90 9.96 -16.55
CA MET A 1 -9.12 8.83 -17.13
C MET A 1 -7.66 9.13 -16.86
N ILE A 2 -6.92 8.21 -16.26
CA ILE A 2 -5.47 8.36 -16.07
C ILE A 2 -4.83 8.27 -17.47
N PRO A 3 -4.16 9.32 -17.97
CA PRO A 3 -3.70 9.36 -19.36
C PRO A 3 -2.58 8.35 -19.66
N PHE A 4 -1.91 7.86 -18.62
CA PHE A 4 -0.81 6.93 -18.68
C PHE A 4 -0.79 6.04 -17.44
N ARG A 5 -0.89 4.75 -17.61
CA ARG A 5 -0.92 3.75 -16.53
C ARG A 5 -0.15 2.49 -16.94
N ILE A 6 0.35 1.78 -15.93
CA ILE A 6 0.91 0.44 -16.13
C ILE A 6 -0.24 -0.54 -16.29
N SER A 7 -0.27 -1.29 -17.39
CA SER A 7 -1.34 -2.24 -17.72
C SER A 7 -0.94 -3.69 -17.50
N LYS A 8 0.37 -4.03 -17.61
CA LYS A 8 0.84 -5.40 -17.52
C LYS A 8 2.33 -5.46 -17.17
N LEU A 9 2.72 -6.49 -16.45
CA LEU A 9 4.12 -6.85 -16.17
C LEU A 9 4.37 -8.30 -16.54
N GLU A 10 5.41 -8.55 -17.33
CA GLU A 10 5.91 -9.89 -17.66
C GLU A 10 7.30 -10.04 -17.07
N ILE A 11 7.55 -11.15 -16.37
CA ILE A 11 8.84 -11.45 -15.70
C ILE A 11 9.29 -12.84 -16.10
N ASN A 12 10.56 -12.98 -16.46
CA ASN A 12 11.21 -14.26 -16.73
C ASN A 12 12.55 -14.35 -16.00
N ASN A 13 12.74 -15.41 -15.21
CA ASN A 13 13.97 -15.77 -14.50
C ASN A 13 14.53 -14.69 -13.55
N ILE A 14 13.67 -13.94 -12.84
CA ILE A 14 14.07 -12.91 -11.89
C ILE A 14 13.47 -13.20 -10.50
N GLY A 15 14.30 -13.17 -9.46
CA GLY A 15 13.89 -13.38 -8.08
C GLY A 15 13.20 -14.75 -7.88
N PRO A 16 12.01 -14.79 -7.26
CA PRO A 16 11.28 -16.04 -7.07
C PRO A 16 10.49 -16.49 -8.32
N PHE A 17 10.55 -15.74 -9.42
CA PHE A 17 9.75 -15.96 -10.62
C PHE A 17 10.54 -16.73 -11.69
N GLY A 18 10.01 -17.90 -12.11
CA GLY A 18 10.45 -18.57 -13.34
C GLY A 18 9.87 -17.85 -14.54
N ASN A 19 8.54 -17.87 -14.66
CA ASN A 19 7.78 -17.10 -15.64
C ASN A 19 6.44 -16.70 -15.03
N ILE A 20 6.12 -15.39 -15.06
CA ILE A 20 4.84 -14.87 -14.60
C ILE A 20 4.40 -13.67 -15.42
N ILE A 21 3.10 -13.58 -15.63
CA ILE A 21 2.44 -12.44 -16.24
C ILE A 21 1.43 -11.90 -15.23
N LEU A 22 1.50 -10.60 -14.96
CA LEU A 22 0.54 -9.87 -14.14
C LEU A 22 -0.17 -8.84 -15.01
N ASP A 23 -1.47 -9.00 -15.17
CA ASP A 23 -2.32 -7.99 -15.78
C ASP A 23 -2.84 -7.04 -14.70
N PHE A 24 -2.81 -5.74 -14.97
CA PHE A 24 -3.33 -4.70 -14.09
C PHE A 24 -4.57 -4.07 -14.73
N PRO A 25 -5.77 -4.60 -14.43
CA PRO A 25 -7.01 -4.09 -15.02
C PRO A 25 -7.27 -2.64 -14.62
N GLU A 26 -8.02 -1.93 -15.44
CA GLU A 26 -8.46 -0.57 -15.11
C GLU A 26 -9.41 -0.59 -13.89
N LYS A 27 -9.50 0.57 -13.22
CA LYS A 27 -10.46 0.73 -12.13
C LYS A 27 -11.89 0.47 -12.62
N PRO A 28 -12.77 -0.10 -11.79
CA PRO A 28 -14.15 -0.41 -12.16
C PRO A 28 -14.92 0.83 -12.63
N GLU A 29 -15.92 0.62 -13.49
CA GLU A 29 -16.85 1.68 -13.88
C GLU A 29 -17.55 2.29 -12.64
N GLY A 30 -17.77 3.60 -12.67
CA GLY A 30 -18.37 4.33 -11.55
C GLY A 30 -17.37 4.84 -10.49
N MET A 31 -16.08 4.52 -10.62
CA MET A 31 -15.03 4.96 -9.69
C MET A 31 -14.13 6.08 -10.27
N SER A 32 -14.69 6.97 -11.08
CA SER A 32 -13.93 8.06 -11.71
C SER A 32 -13.30 9.04 -10.72
N ASP A 33 -13.89 9.19 -9.54
CA ASP A 33 -13.48 10.05 -8.44
C ASP A 33 -12.54 9.37 -7.43
N LYS A 34 -12.07 8.16 -7.72
CA LYS A 34 -11.19 7.36 -6.87
C LYS A 34 -9.92 6.93 -7.60
N ALA A 35 -8.82 6.77 -6.87
CA ALA A 35 -7.57 6.20 -7.42
C ALA A 35 -7.77 4.76 -7.90
N GLU A 36 -6.99 4.35 -8.90
CA GLU A 36 -6.83 2.94 -9.26
C GLU A 36 -5.85 2.28 -8.31
N ILE A 37 -6.24 1.16 -7.68
CA ILE A 37 -5.41 0.48 -6.70
C ILE A 37 -5.19 -0.99 -7.07
N HIS A 38 -3.92 -1.41 -7.04
CA HIS A 38 -3.48 -2.80 -7.19
C HIS A 38 -2.80 -3.26 -5.91
N ILE A 39 -3.33 -4.30 -5.27
CA ILE A 39 -2.82 -4.87 -4.03
C ILE A 39 -2.10 -6.19 -4.33
N LEU A 40 -0.80 -6.24 -4.04
CA LEU A 40 0.02 -7.45 -4.10
C LEU A 40 0.02 -8.11 -2.72
N THR A 41 -0.43 -9.36 -2.62
CA THR A 41 -0.48 -10.10 -1.37
C THR A 41 0.00 -11.55 -1.56
N GLY A 42 0.31 -12.22 -0.47
CA GLY A 42 0.85 -13.59 -0.45
C GLY A 42 1.87 -13.77 0.67
N GLU A 43 2.35 -14.99 0.87
CA GLU A 43 3.34 -15.33 1.90
C GLU A 43 4.66 -14.55 1.73
N ASN A 44 5.49 -14.58 2.79
CA ASN A 44 6.84 -14.02 2.72
C ASN A 44 7.68 -14.76 1.67
N GLY A 45 8.47 -14.01 0.91
CA GLY A 45 9.32 -14.56 -0.15
C GLY A 45 8.59 -14.91 -1.46
N THR A 46 7.31 -14.54 -1.63
CA THR A 46 6.59 -14.66 -2.92
C THR A 46 6.97 -13.58 -3.93
N GLY A 47 7.73 -12.56 -3.54
CA GLY A 47 8.26 -11.56 -4.48
C GLY A 47 7.42 -10.30 -4.65
N LYS A 48 6.54 -9.96 -3.72
CA LYS A 48 5.76 -8.70 -3.74
C LYS A 48 6.64 -7.47 -3.91
N SER A 49 7.63 -7.30 -3.03
CA SER A 49 8.60 -6.19 -3.13
C SER A 49 9.43 -6.26 -4.40
N THR A 50 9.74 -7.47 -4.91
CA THR A 50 10.46 -7.64 -6.19
C THR A 50 9.63 -7.10 -7.35
N ILE A 51 8.31 -7.34 -7.39
CA ILE A 51 7.41 -6.77 -8.40
C ILE A 51 7.46 -5.23 -8.34
N LEU A 52 7.32 -4.64 -7.15
CA LEU A 52 7.39 -3.19 -6.99
C LEU A 52 8.74 -2.62 -7.44
N GLU A 53 9.85 -3.29 -7.09
CA GLU A 53 11.19 -2.89 -7.53
C GLU A 53 11.37 -3.01 -9.06
N LEU A 54 10.81 -4.01 -9.72
CA LEU A 54 10.83 -4.12 -11.17
C LEU A 54 10.05 -2.99 -11.84
N LEU A 55 8.86 -2.68 -11.33
CA LEU A 55 8.04 -1.58 -11.81
C LEU A 55 8.72 -0.21 -11.62
N THR A 56 9.35 0.02 -10.47
CA THR A 56 10.11 1.27 -10.25
C THR A 56 11.38 1.34 -11.08
N SER A 57 12.05 0.21 -11.30
CA SER A 57 13.28 0.16 -12.11
C SER A 57 13.06 0.57 -13.56
N CYS A 58 11.89 0.29 -14.13
CA CYS A 58 11.57 0.75 -15.49
C CYS A 58 11.36 2.27 -15.56
N LEU A 59 11.05 2.91 -14.44
CA LEU A 59 10.83 4.36 -14.35
C LEU A 59 12.10 5.14 -14.00
N LEU A 60 13.17 4.43 -13.62
CA LEU A 60 14.50 5.01 -13.36
C LEU A 60 15.34 5.02 -14.64
N TRP A 61 16.17 6.06 -14.79
CA TRP A 61 17.13 6.13 -15.90
C TRP A 61 18.12 4.97 -15.92
N ASN A 62 18.56 4.54 -14.72
CA ASN A 62 19.45 3.39 -14.54
C ASN A 62 18.71 2.32 -13.74
N SER A 63 18.58 1.13 -14.31
CA SER A 63 18.04 -0.02 -13.58
C SER A 63 18.97 -0.38 -12.41
N HIS A 64 18.44 -0.37 -11.19
CA HIS A 64 19.17 -0.79 -9.98
C HIS A 64 18.98 -2.29 -9.66
N ILE A 65 18.47 -3.07 -10.60
CA ILE A 65 18.32 -4.51 -10.39
C ILE A 65 19.71 -5.14 -10.33
N THR A 66 20.10 -5.54 -9.13
CA THR A 66 21.39 -6.18 -8.90
C THR A 66 21.40 -7.58 -9.50
N SER A 67 22.57 -7.99 -10.01
CA SER A 67 22.77 -9.35 -10.53
C SER A 67 22.48 -10.46 -9.51
N SER A 68 22.43 -10.13 -8.21
CA SER A 68 22.06 -11.05 -7.12
C SER A 68 20.59 -11.47 -7.14
N LYS A 69 19.70 -10.68 -7.76
CA LYS A 69 18.28 -11.02 -7.91
C LYS A 69 17.97 -11.85 -9.16
N LEU A 70 18.95 -12.08 -10.03
CA LEU A 70 18.75 -12.88 -11.23
C LEU A 70 18.81 -14.38 -10.89
N ARG A 71 17.77 -15.10 -11.28
CA ARG A 71 17.69 -16.55 -11.09
C ARG A 71 18.58 -17.30 -12.07
N ILE A 72 18.56 -16.88 -13.32
CA ILE A 72 19.38 -17.36 -14.42
C ILE A 72 20.05 -16.15 -15.05
N LYS A 73 21.27 -16.31 -15.58
CA LYS A 73 22.03 -15.23 -16.20
C LYS A 73 22.26 -15.52 -17.67
N ASP A 74 21.19 -15.53 -18.43
CA ASP A 74 21.19 -15.75 -19.86
C ASP A 74 20.20 -14.83 -20.57
N ASP A 75 20.08 -14.96 -21.88
CA ASP A 75 19.20 -14.20 -22.75
C ASP A 75 17.69 -14.44 -22.51
N THR A 76 17.33 -15.45 -21.72
CA THR A 76 15.95 -15.70 -21.30
C THR A 76 15.53 -14.85 -20.11
N THR A 77 16.50 -14.17 -19.46
CA THR A 77 16.22 -13.35 -18.27
C THR A 77 15.81 -11.94 -18.67
N PHE A 78 14.54 -11.61 -18.45
CA PHE A 78 14.00 -10.29 -18.77
C PHE A 78 12.80 -9.94 -17.91
N PHE A 79 12.45 -8.68 -17.90
CA PHE A 79 11.10 -8.23 -17.55
C PHE A 79 10.62 -7.17 -18.56
N ASN A 80 9.32 -7.11 -18.75
CA ASN A 80 8.68 -6.17 -19.66
C ASN A 80 7.46 -5.53 -19.02
N VAL A 81 7.42 -4.20 -18.99
CA VAL A 81 6.31 -3.42 -18.45
C VAL A 81 5.56 -2.82 -19.62
N TYR A 82 4.26 -3.07 -19.69
CA TYR A 82 3.36 -2.52 -20.70
C TYR A 82 2.53 -1.39 -20.11
N PHE A 83 2.26 -0.40 -20.94
CA PHE A 83 1.47 0.77 -20.57
C PHE A 83 0.17 0.85 -21.37
N SER A 84 -0.77 1.67 -20.87
CA SER A 84 -2.11 1.82 -21.47
C SER A 84 -2.12 2.41 -22.87
N ASP A 85 -1.06 3.09 -23.28
CA ASP A 85 -0.87 3.63 -24.64
C ASP A 85 -0.29 2.61 -25.64
N ASN A 86 -0.25 1.32 -25.26
CA ASN A 86 0.37 0.22 -26.00
C ASN A 86 1.89 0.33 -26.15
N THR A 87 2.53 1.23 -25.44
CA THR A 87 3.99 1.24 -25.34
C THR A 87 4.47 0.22 -24.31
N ASN A 88 5.72 -0.19 -24.41
CA ASN A 88 6.33 -1.10 -23.44
C ASN A 88 7.78 -0.75 -23.16
N PHE A 89 8.25 -1.19 -22.00
CA PHE A 89 9.60 -1.02 -21.53
C PHE A 89 10.20 -2.37 -21.18
N LYS A 90 11.14 -2.83 -22.01
CA LYS A 90 11.79 -4.14 -21.87
C LYS A 90 13.19 -4.01 -21.31
N CYS A 91 13.47 -4.72 -20.23
CA CYS A 91 14.80 -4.91 -19.67
C CYS A 91 15.24 -6.35 -19.81
N GLU A 92 16.42 -6.58 -20.40
CA GLU A 92 17.00 -7.89 -20.64
C GLU A 92 18.37 -8.02 -19.99
N PHE A 93 18.75 -9.24 -19.64
CA PHE A 93 20.10 -9.51 -19.18
C PHE A 93 21.07 -9.47 -20.36
N ASP A 94 22.08 -8.62 -20.23
CA ASP A 94 23.19 -8.55 -21.20
C ASP A 94 24.34 -9.41 -20.72
N ILE A 95 24.56 -10.54 -21.41
CA ILE A 95 25.60 -11.51 -21.09
C ILE A 95 26.99 -10.88 -21.18
N SER A 96 27.20 -9.94 -22.11
CA SER A 96 28.51 -9.30 -22.33
C SER A 96 28.93 -8.40 -21.15
N ASN A 97 27.97 -7.73 -20.53
CA ASN A 97 28.17 -6.79 -19.43
C ASN A 97 27.82 -7.36 -18.05
N GLY A 98 27.19 -8.54 -18.00
CA GLY A 98 26.73 -9.17 -16.75
C GLY A 98 25.68 -8.38 -15.99
N THR A 99 24.93 -7.51 -16.67
CA THR A 99 23.94 -6.58 -16.09
C THR A 99 22.61 -6.62 -16.85
N ILE A 100 21.55 -6.11 -16.22
CA ILE A 100 20.29 -5.86 -16.93
C ILE A 100 20.39 -4.54 -17.68
N VAL A 101 20.10 -4.57 -18.97
CA VAL A 101 20.08 -3.42 -19.85
C VAL A 101 18.67 -3.16 -20.37
N ASN A 102 18.38 -1.91 -20.56
CA ASN A 102 17.13 -1.41 -21.08
C ASN A 102 17.16 -1.40 -22.63
N ARG A 103 16.19 -2.07 -23.25
CA ARG A 103 16.06 -2.17 -24.73
C ARG A 103 14.88 -1.43 -25.33
N GLY A 104 13.97 -0.87 -24.54
CA GLY A 104 12.72 -0.28 -25.01
C GLY A 104 12.51 1.21 -24.69
N PHE A 105 13.58 1.91 -24.43
CA PHE A 105 13.61 3.23 -23.82
C PHE A 105 12.91 4.37 -24.61
N SER A 106 12.94 4.33 -25.93
CA SER A 106 12.52 5.48 -26.75
C SER A 106 11.02 5.54 -27.03
N SER A 107 10.28 4.48 -26.75
CA SER A 107 8.86 4.38 -27.08
C SER A 107 7.93 4.92 -25.98
N VAL A 108 8.42 5.05 -24.75
CA VAL A 108 7.60 5.47 -23.60
C VAL A 108 7.75 6.96 -23.34
N ILE A 109 6.94 7.77 -24.04
CA ILE A 109 7.11 9.23 -24.06
C ILE A 109 6.96 9.88 -22.68
N TYR A 110 6.03 9.42 -21.85
CA TYR A 110 5.81 9.99 -20.51
C TYR A 110 7.00 9.73 -19.56
N VAL A 111 7.59 8.54 -19.61
CA VAL A 111 8.79 8.22 -18.84
C VAL A 111 9.98 9.03 -19.34
N THR A 112 10.12 9.15 -20.66
CA THR A 112 11.18 9.96 -21.28
C THR A 112 11.04 11.44 -20.92
N ASN A 113 9.83 11.99 -20.93
CA ASN A 113 9.57 13.36 -20.53
C ASN A 113 9.85 13.56 -19.03
N TYR A 114 9.41 12.66 -18.18
CA TYR A 114 9.75 12.70 -16.75
C TYR A 114 11.25 12.79 -16.52
N TRP A 115 12.07 11.99 -17.19
CA TRP A 115 13.53 12.05 -17.07
C TRP A 115 14.15 13.35 -17.61
N LYS A 116 13.63 13.87 -18.71
CA LYS A 116 14.07 15.19 -19.22
C LYS A 116 13.80 16.30 -18.21
N HIS A 117 12.58 16.29 -17.63
CA HIS A 117 12.19 17.27 -16.62
C HIS A 117 12.97 17.10 -15.32
N PHE A 118 13.20 15.86 -14.88
CA PHE A 118 14.04 15.54 -13.74
C PHE A 118 15.46 16.13 -13.89
N ARG A 119 16.07 15.97 -15.06
CA ARG A 119 17.40 16.54 -15.36
C ARG A 119 17.37 18.06 -15.47
N ALA A 120 16.36 18.63 -16.13
CA ALA A 120 16.22 20.07 -16.30
C ALA A 120 15.96 20.79 -14.98
N TYR A 121 15.33 20.14 -13.99
CA TYR A 121 15.13 20.71 -12.67
C TYR A 121 16.45 21.14 -12.02
N SER A 122 17.50 20.35 -12.20
CA SER A 122 18.84 20.65 -11.72
C SER A 122 19.49 21.89 -12.37
N ASN A 123 18.96 22.35 -13.50
CA ASN A 123 19.50 23.47 -14.31
C ASN A 123 18.70 24.78 -14.14
N ASN A 124 17.89 24.93 -13.07
CA ASN A 124 17.07 26.13 -12.80
C ASN A 124 16.05 26.51 -13.90
N ALA A 125 15.70 25.61 -14.81
CA ALA A 125 14.70 25.81 -15.83
C ALA A 125 13.60 24.73 -15.70
N PRO A 126 12.75 24.76 -14.65
CA PRO A 126 11.76 23.72 -14.43
C PRO A 126 10.70 23.78 -15.53
N THR A 127 10.68 22.77 -16.38
CA THR A 127 9.56 22.50 -17.27
C THR A 127 8.41 21.91 -16.46
N PRO A 128 7.15 22.25 -16.78
CA PRO A 128 5.98 21.68 -16.06
C PRO A 128 5.91 20.17 -16.24
N PHE A 129 5.53 19.46 -15.15
CA PHE A 129 5.31 18.02 -15.14
C PHE A 129 3.86 17.68 -15.49
N GLU A 130 3.66 16.58 -16.22
CA GLU A 130 2.35 16.00 -16.52
C GLU A 130 2.12 14.70 -15.75
N MET A 131 3.21 14.03 -15.38
CA MET A 131 3.21 12.73 -14.71
C MET A 131 4.40 12.64 -13.77
N ALA A 132 4.22 12.07 -12.60
CA ALA A 132 5.27 11.82 -11.63
C ALA A 132 5.20 10.38 -11.07
N PHE A 133 6.29 9.95 -10.43
CA PHE A 133 6.43 8.61 -9.90
C PHE A 133 7.07 8.67 -8.52
N PHE A 134 6.49 7.91 -7.55
CA PHE A 134 6.97 7.89 -6.16
C PHE A 134 6.93 6.47 -5.60
N ALA A 135 7.90 6.15 -4.73
CA ALA A 135 7.97 4.86 -4.06
C ALA A 135 8.32 5.03 -2.59
N TYR A 136 7.65 4.28 -1.72
CA TYR A 136 7.88 4.27 -0.28
C TYR A 136 7.89 2.86 0.27
N SER A 137 8.87 2.55 1.14
CA SER A 137 8.97 1.27 1.85
C SER A 137 8.25 1.31 3.20
N GLY A 138 7.80 0.15 3.67
CA GLY A 138 7.34 -0.03 5.05
C GLY A 138 8.45 0.18 6.09
N TYR A 139 9.70 -0.15 5.74
CA TYR A 139 10.87 0.07 6.58
C TYR A 139 11.33 1.53 6.52
N ARG A 140 10.62 2.37 7.25
CA ARG A 140 10.90 3.82 7.31
C ARG A 140 11.76 4.10 8.51
N ARG A 141 13.08 3.96 8.40
CA ARG A 141 14.01 4.39 9.44
C ARG A 141 14.00 5.92 9.50
N VAL A 142 13.43 6.44 10.56
CA VAL A 142 13.45 7.87 10.84
C VAL A 142 14.55 8.13 11.84
N ASN A 143 15.65 8.75 11.39
CA ASN A 143 16.71 9.22 12.27
C ASN A 143 16.20 10.38 13.12
N GLN A 144 16.81 10.58 14.30
CA GLN A 144 16.56 11.77 15.12
C GLN A 144 16.83 13.03 14.29
N THR A 145 15.87 13.94 14.27
CA THR A 145 15.88 15.07 13.37
C THR A 145 15.50 16.33 14.10
N THR A 146 16.29 17.38 13.92
CA THR A 146 16.05 18.75 14.42
C THR A 146 16.38 19.72 13.30
N ILE A 147 15.73 20.88 13.29
CA ILE A 147 16.09 21.97 12.39
C ILE A 147 16.95 22.99 13.14
N SER A 148 17.99 23.50 12.47
CA SER A 148 18.89 24.52 13.05
C SER A 148 18.68 25.91 12.46
N ALA A 149 18.01 26.00 11.33
CA ALA A 149 17.76 27.25 10.62
C ALA A 149 16.55 27.10 9.69
N ILE A 150 15.89 28.19 9.33
CA ILE A 150 14.87 28.25 8.28
C ILE A 150 15.56 28.61 6.97
N GLN A 151 15.57 27.68 6.01
CA GLN A 151 16.23 27.88 4.72
C GLN A 151 15.48 27.20 3.58
N GLU A 152 15.59 27.73 2.37
CA GLU A 152 15.02 27.13 1.18
C GLU A 152 15.66 25.78 0.85
N LEU A 153 14.84 24.82 0.45
CA LEU A 153 15.31 23.53 -0.03
C LEU A 153 15.86 23.67 -1.46
N GLN A 154 17.15 23.37 -1.62
CA GLN A 154 17.84 23.47 -2.92
C GLN A 154 17.91 22.13 -3.66
N ASN A 155 17.62 21.00 -2.98
CA ASN A 155 17.66 19.68 -3.58
C ASN A 155 16.54 19.48 -4.61
N ASN A 156 16.79 18.58 -5.59
CA ASN A 156 15.77 18.17 -6.54
C ASN A 156 14.64 17.43 -5.81
N PRO A 157 13.35 17.80 -5.99
CA PRO A 157 12.21 17.13 -5.35
C PRO A 157 12.10 15.63 -5.70
N PHE A 158 12.69 15.18 -6.79
CA PHE A 158 12.66 13.78 -7.21
C PHE A 158 13.89 12.97 -6.78
N ASP A 159 14.86 13.57 -6.08
CA ASP A 159 15.99 12.82 -5.54
C ASP A 159 15.49 11.71 -4.60
N GLY A 160 15.85 10.45 -4.90
CA GLY A 160 15.40 9.28 -4.15
C GLY A 160 13.89 8.97 -4.23
N ALA A 161 13.10 9.65 -5.06
CA ALA A 161 11.64 9.50 -5.10
C ALA A 161 11.16 8.07 -5.47
N LEU A 162 12.01 7.28 -6.14
CA LEU A 162 11.76 5.88 -6.52
C LEU A 162 12.68 4.88 -5.79
N ASP A 163 13.37 5.34 -4.74
CA ASP A 163 14.24 4.49 -3.92
C ASP A 163 13.50 4.05 -2.65
N PHE A 164 13.10 2.79 -2.57
CA PHE A 164 12.42 2.25 -1.39
C PHE A 164 13.24 2.37 -0.09
N GLN A 165 14.58 2.43 -0.16
CA GLN A 165 15.44 2.47 1.02
C GLN A 165 15.68 3.88 1.54
N ASN A 166 15.74 4.88 0.65
CA ASN A 166 16.17 6.25 0.98
C ASN A 166 15.16 7.33 0.53
N SER A 167 13.90 6.95 0.28
CA SER A 167 12.91 7.90 -0.24
C SER A 167 12.57 9.03 0.73
N ILE A 168 12.63 8.81 2.05
CA ILE A 168 12.18 9.77 3.06
C ILE A 168 13.37 10.36 3.84
N ASN A 169 13.42 11.69 3.85
CA ASN A 169 14.30 12.44 4.73
C ASN A 169 13.47 13.38 5.63
N PRO A 170 13.23 13.02 6.90
CA PRO A 170 12.41 13.83 7.80
C PRO A 170 12.94 15.24 8.04
N GLN A 171 14.25 15.43 7.97
CA GLN A 171 14.84 16.78 8.10
C GLN A 171 14.38 17.71 6.97
N LEU A 172 14.29 17.21 5.74
CA LEU A 172 13.80 17.99 4.61
C LEU A 172 12.31 18.34 4.78
N ILE A 173 11.52 17.39 5.30
CA ILE A 173 10.09 17.61 5.58
C ILE A 173 9.91 18.72 6.62
N LEU A 174 10.59 18.62 7.77
CA LEU A 174 10.49 19.61 8.83
C LEU A 174 11.01 20.98 8.37
N GLN A 175 12.10 21.01 7.60
CA GLN A 175 12.66 22.22 7.02
C GLN A 175 11.67 22.89 6.06
N TRP A 176 11.01 22.10 5.19
CA TRP A 176 9.98 22.60 4.28
C TRP A 176 8.78 23.17 5.04
N ILE A 177 8.29 22.46 6.06
CA ILE A 177 7.18 22.92 6.91
C ILE A 177 7.54 24.24 7.59
N ALA A 178 8.73 24.33 8.23
CA ALA A 178 9.20 25.55 8.88
C ALA A 178 9.25 26.74 7.90
N ASN A 179 9.74 26.47 6.69
CA ASN A 179 9.85 27.46 5.63
C ASN A 179 8.48 27.96 5.17
N VAL A 180 7.52 27.04 4.94
CA VAL A 180 6.15 27.38 4.51
C VAL A 180 5.43 28.18 5.59
N ILE A 181 5.51 27.79 6.87
CA ILE A 181 4.91 28.53 8.00
C ILE A 181 5.51 29.93 8.09
N SER A 182 6.81 30.05 7.94
CA SER A 182 7.49 31.35 7.98
C SER A 182 7.07 32.25 6.81
N LYS A 183 6.96 31.71 5.61
CA LYS A 183 6.46 32.44 4.43
C LYS A 183 4.99 32.88 4.60
N GLU A 184 4.14 32.03 5.18
CA GLU A 184 2.76 32.41 5.53
C GLU A 184 2.78 33.64 6.44
N ALA A 185 3.52 33.58 7.55
CA ALA A 185 3.58 34.67 8.53
C ALA A 185 4.12 35.98 7.95
N ILE A 186 5.20 35.91 7.16
CA ILE A 186 5.79 37.09 6.49
C ILE A 186 4.83 37.64 5.44
N SER A 187 4.23 36.79 4.61
CA SER A 187 3.31 37.22 3.55
C SER A 187 2.08 37.90 4.11
N LYS A 188 1.58 37.45 5.25
CA LYS A 188 0.43 38.05 5.92
C LYS A 188 0.70 39.53 6.28
N SER A 189 1.92 39.87 6.65
CA SER A 189 2.31 41.25 7.01
C SER A 189 2.72 42.11 5.81
N GLN A 190 3.29 41.50 4.74
CA GLN A 190 3.91 42.25 3.64
C GLN A 190 3.11 42.20 2.32
N SER A 191 2.48 41.07 2.02
CA SER A 191 1.90 40.78 0.70
C SER A 191 0.38 40.54 0.72
N GLY A 192 -0.21 40.51 1.91
CA GLY A 192 -1.66 40.31 2.11
C GLY A 192 -2.10 38.86 2.30
N GLU A 193 -3.37 38.71 2.72
CA GLU A 193 -3.98 37.42 3.09
C GLU A 193 -4.03 36.41 1.93
N GLU A 194 -4.20 36.84 0.70
CA GLU A 194 -4.28 35.94 -0.46
C GLU A 194 -2.99 35.16 -0.67
N VAL A 195 -1.84 35.83 -0.55
CA VAL A 195 -0.52 35.18 -0.69
C VAL A 195 -0.25 34.28 0.52
N ALA A 196 -0.58 34.71 1.72
CA ALA A 196 -0.44 33.92 2.93
C ALA A 196 -1.27 32.62 2.86
N ASN A 197 -2.51 32.70 2.38
CA ASN A 197 -3.40 31.55 2.25
C ASN A 197 -2.86 30.47 1.27
N ARG A 198 -2.12 30.86 0.23
CA ARG A 198 -1.46 29.87 -0.66
C ARG A 198 -0.48 29.00 0.13
N TYR A 199 0.37 29.58 0.96
CA TYR A 199 1.31 28.86 1.81
C TYR A 199 0.56 28.02 2.87
N ARG A 200 -0.45 28.59 3.53
CA ARG A 200 -1.25 27.86 4.51
C ARG A 200 -1.93 26.64 3.91
N ASN A 201 -2.43 26.75 2.68
CA ASN A 201 -3.11 25.64 1.98
C ASN A 201 -2.19 24.43 1.80
N SER A 202 -0.92 24.60 1.43
CA SER A 202 0.02 23.49 1.27
C SER A 202 0.15 22.63 2.54
N ILE A 203 0.24 23.27 3.72
CA ILE A 203 0.32 22.54 5.00
C ILE A 203 -1.04 21.96 5.40
N SER A 204 -2.13 22.75 5.24
CA SER A 204 -3.45 22.29 5.63
C SER A 204 -3.92 21.05 4.86
N LEU A 205 -3.45 20.84 3.64
CA LEU A 205 -3.71 19.63 2.87
C LEU A 205 -3.10 18.39 3.54
N ILE A 206 -1.86 18.51 4.03
CA ILE A 206 -1.19 17.43 4.77
C ILE A 206 -1.90 17.17 6.09
N GLU A 207 -2.19 18.24 6.86
CA GLU A 207 -2.90 18.13 8.13
C GLU A 207 -4.26 17.41 7.97
N LYS A 208 -5.03 17.77 6.96
CA LYS A 208 -6.32 17.13 6.63
C LYS A 208 -6.15 15.66 6.23
N ALA A 209 -5.20 15.36 5.36
CA ALA A 209 -4.95 14.01 4.89
C ALA A 209 -4.57 13.08 6.05
N ILE A 210 -3.66 13.51 6.92
CA ILE A 210 -3.27 12.71 8.08
C ILE A 210 -4.44 12.61 9.07
N SER A 211 -5.13 13.71 9.36
CA SER A 211 -6.27 13.74 10.29
C SER A 211 -7.38 12.77 9.86
N SER A 212 -7.62 12.60 8.56
CA SER A 212 -8.63 11.66 8.05
C SER A 212 -8.28 10.19 8.33
N ILE A 213 -6.98 9.87 8.38
CA ILE A 213 -6.50 8.49 8.66
C ILE A 213 -6.54 8.21 10.16
N ILE A 214 -6.06 9.14 10.98
CA ILE A 214 -5.92 8.93 12.44
C ILE A 214 -7.18 9.31 13.24
N GLU A 215 -8.16 9.98 12.59
CA GLU A 215 -9.39 10.52 13.19
C GLU A 215 -9.16 11.50 14.36
N LYS A 216 -8.04 12.19 14.32
CA LYS A 216 -7.67 13.20 15.29
C LYS A 216 -7.17 14.44 14.59
N PRO A 217 -7.47 15.64 15.08
CA PRO A 217 -6.92 16.85 14.51
C PRO A 217 -5.39 16.86 14.66
N ILE A 218 -4.71 17.13 13.56
CA ILE A 218 -3.26 17.32 13.53
C ILE A 218 -2.93 18.72 13.03
N ARG A 219 -1.91 19.34 13.62
CA ARG A 219 -1.39 20.64 13.18
C ARG A 219 0.13 20.68 13.28
N PHE A 220 0.76 21.30 12.30
CA PHE A 220 2.17 21.63 12.37
C PHE A 220 2.37 23.03 12.94
N VAL A 221 3.19 23.14 13.97
CA VAL A 221 3.46 24.40 14.70
C VAL A 221 4.95 24.64 14.72
N LEU A 222 5.37 25.85 14.39
CA LEU A 222 6.77 26.27 14.49
C LEU A 222 7.01 26.86 15.87
N ASP A 223 7.86 26.20 16.67
CA ASP A 223 8.41 26.78 17.90
C ASP A 223 9.67 27.57 17.57
N LEU A 224 9.84 28.72 18.23
CA LEU A 224 11.00 29.60 17.99
C LEU A 224 12.11 29.40 19.02
N GLU A 225 11.80 28.90 20.21
CA GLU A 225 12.76 28.72 21.32
C GLU A 225 12.57 27.37 22.00
N PRO A 226 13.34 26.33 21.66
CA PRO A 226 14.28 26.24 20.53
C PRO A 226 13.55 26.15 19.19
N LEU A 227 14.20 26.61 18.12
CA LEU A 227 13.64 26.51 16.77
C LEU A 227 13.40 25.03 16.41
N ASP A 228 12.14 24.66 16.29
CA ASP A 228 11.73 23.30 15.91
C ASP A 228 10.29 23.29 15.36
N VAL A 229 9.99 22.27 14.56
CA VAL A 229 8.62 21.99 14.12
C VAL A 229 7.99 20.97 15.06
N LYS A 230 6.96 21.38 15.75
CA LYS A 230 6.13 20.52 16.60
C LYS A 230 4.91 20.04 15.84
N ILE A 231 4.44 18.87 16.23
CA ILE A 231 3.21 18.29 15.73
C ILE A 231 2.23 18.25 16.90
N GLU A 232 1.16 19.03 16.78
CA GLU A 232 0.08 19.06 17.74
C GLU A 232 -0.96 18.01 17.38
N VAL A 233 -1.22 17.07 18.30
CA VAL A 233 -2.21 16.01 18.17
C VAL A 233 -3.08 16.04 19.43
N ASP A 234 -4.38 16.19 19.29
CA ASP A 234 -5.31 16.31 20.44
C ASP A 234 -4.93 17.43 21.44
N GLY A 235 -4.30 18.51 20.97
CA GLY A 235 -3.84 19.62 21.81
C GLY A 235 -2.49 19.37 22.53
N GLU A 236 -1.87 18.20 22.35
CA GLU A 236 -0.52 17.90 22.83
C GLU A 236 0.52 18.19 21.74
N LYS A 237 1.55 19.00 22.07
CA LYS A 237 2.63 19.34 21.15
C LYS A 237 3.80 18.38 21.33
N LEU A 238 4.08 17.59 20.31
CA LEU A 238 5.12 16.56 20.28
C LEU A 238 6.19 16.93 19.27
N ASN A 239 7.45 16.63 19.58
CA ASN A 239 8.52 16.61 18.59
C ASN A 239 8.31 15.41 17.66
N PHE A 240 8.77 15.51 16.42
CA PHE A 240 8.70 14.41 15.45
C PHE A 240 9.23 13.08 16.02
N ASN A 241 10.30 13.13 16.79
CA ASN A 241 10.92 11.95 17.43
C ASN A 241 10.06 11.31 18.53
N GLN A 242 9.13 12.07 19.13
CA GLN A 242 8.24 11.61 20.20
C GLN A 242 6.93 10.98 19.68
N LEU A 243 6.66 11.10 18.39
CA LEU A 243 5.47 10.49 17.80
C LEU A 243 5.52 8.95 17.93
N PRO A 244 4.40 8.29 18.18
CA PRO A 244 4.28 6.84 18.04
C PRO A 244 4.69 6.38 16.64
N ASP A 245 5.32 5.21 16.51
CA ASP A 245 5.92 4.75 15.25
C ASP A 245 4.91 4.70 14.10
N GLY A 246 3.67 4.28 14.34
CA GLY A 246 2.63 4.28 13.32
C GLY A 246 2.28 5.68 12.81
N LEU A 247 2.14 6.65 13.71
CA LEU A 247 1.88 8.04 13.33
C LEU A 247 3.09 8.65 12.63
N LYS A 248 4.30 8.39 13.13
CA LYS A 248 5.54 8.79 12.51
C LYS A 248 5.66 8.27 11.07
N SER A 249 5.26 7.00 10.85
CA SER A 249 5.21 6.39 9.52
C SER A 249 4.27 7.17 8.58
N ILE A 250 3.01 7.38 8.97
CA ILE A 250 2.01 8.10 8.15
C ILE A 250 2.48 9.52 7.85
N VAL A 251 2.89 10.26 8.90
CA VAL A 251 3.35 11.66 8.76
C VAL A 251 4.55 11.73 7.81
N SER A 252 5.49 10.79 7.91
CA SER A 252 6.72 10.83 7.11
C SER A 252 6.44 10.71 5.60
N TRP A 253 5.83 9.61 5.16
CA TRP A 253 5.72 9.39 3.71
C TRP A 253 4.66 10.29 3.06
N LEU A 254 3.55 10.58 3.77
CA LEU A 254 2.50 11.42 3.20
C LEU A 254 2.95 12.89 3.13
N SER A 255 3.67 13.37 4.16
CA SER A 255 4.26 14.72 4.11
C SER A 255 5.37 14.83 3.06
N ASP A 256 6.20 13.78 2.90
CA ASP A 256 7.22 13.74 1.85
C ASP A 256 6.61 13.79 0.46
N LEU A 257 5.57 12.97 0.20
CA LEU A 257 4.85 12.97 -1.07
C LEU A 257 4.28 14.35 -1.40
N LEU A 258 3.55 14.94 -0.46
CA LEU A 258 2.91 16.23 -0.68
C LEU A 258 3.93 17.38 -0.76
N MET A 259 5.01 17.36 0.05
CA MET A 259 6.15 18.30 -0.07
C MET A 259 6.79 18.24 -1.47
N ARG A 260 7.06 17.02 -1.98
CA ARG A 260 7.64 16.85 -3.32
C ARG A 260 6.70 17.39 -4.37
N MET A 261 5.41 17.07 -4.29
CA MET A 261 4.41 17.56 -5.23
C MET A 261 4.27 19.08 -5.17
N ASP A 262 4.25 19.70 -3.99
CA ASP A 262 4.13 21.16 -3.83
C ASP A 262 5.31 21.92 -4.48
N ARG A 263 6.51 21.35 -4.41
CA ARG A 263 7.74 21.94 -4.95
C ARG A 263 7.89 21.81 -6.47
N VAL A 264 7.04 21.03 -7.12
CA VAL A 264 7.12 20.78 -8.56
C VAL A 264 6.09 21.62 -9.30
N LYS A 265 6.54 22.33 -10.34
CA LYS A 265 5.65 23.04 -11.26
C LYS A 265 4.89 22.02 -12.09
N TRP A 266 3.57 22.06 -12.03
CA TRP A 266 2.69 21.18 -12.79
C TRP A 266 2.08 21.89 -14.00
N VAL A 267 1.81 21.15 -15.07
CA VAL A 267 1.11 21.67 -16.25
C VAL A 267 -0.25 22.22 -15.81
N ASN A 268 -0.63 23.39 -16.37
CA ASN A 268 -1.89 24.09 -16.08
C ASN A 268 -2.12 24.42 -14.59
N ASP A 269 -1.05 24.49 -13.78
CA ASP A 269 -1.12 24.72 -12.33
C ASP A 269 -2.10 23.76 -11.63
N THR A 270 -2.16 22.50 -12.10
CA THR A 270 -3.07 21.47 -11.60
C THR A 270 -2.94 21.32 -10.08
N PRO A 271 -4.07 21.38 -9.33
CA PRO A 271 -4.07 21.19 -7.88
C PRO A 271 -3.42 19.87 -7.47
N VAL A 272 -2.75 19.84 -6.31
CA VAL A 272 -1.94 18.69 -5.86
C VAL A 272 -2.70 17.38 -5.87
N PHE A 273 -3.96 17.37 -5.46
CA PHE A 273 -4.77 16.15 -5.41
C PHE A 273 -5.34 15.70 -6.75
N GLU A 274 -5.29 16.57 -7.77
CA GLU A 274 -5.78 16.25 -9.11
C GLU A 274 -4.66 15.82 -10.07
N ARG A 275 -3.41 15.76 -9.59
CA ARG A 275 -2.23 15.42 -10.38
C ARG A 275 -2.20 13.95 -10.75
N ASN A 276 -1.68 13.66 -11.95
CA ASN A 276 -1.47 12.29 -12.40
C ASN A 276 -0.13 11.76 -11.88
N PHE A 277 -0.13 10.63 -11.20
CA PHE A 277 1.10 9.99 -10.75
C PHE A 277 0.91 8.49 -10.51
N ILE A 278 2.03 7.77 -10.47
CA ILE A 278 2.06 6.37 -10.04
C ILE A 278 2.77 6.31 -8.68
N LEU A 279 2.14 5.63 -7.73
CA LEU A 279 2.61 5.47 -6.36
C LEU A 279 2.84 4.01 -6.03
N PHE A 280 4.02 3.69 -5.51
CA PHE A 280 4.38 2.37 -5.04
C PHE A 280 4.56 2.39 -3.52
N LEU A 281 3.81 1.55 -2.81
CA LEU A 281 3.83 1.45 -1.35
C LEU A 281 4.15 0.01 -0.96
N ASP A 282 5.34 -0.24 -0.47
CA ASP A 282 5.72 -1.56 0.04
C ASP A 282 5.39 -1.65 1.52
N GLU A 283 4.70 -2.74 1.92
CA GLU A 283 4.30 -3.03 3.31
C GLU A 283 3.65 -1.82 4.02
N ILE A 284 2.56 -1.31 3.43
CA ILE A 284 1.90 -0.07 3.90
C ILE A 284 1.43 -0.14 5.36
N GLU A 285 1.13 -1.34 5.86
CA GLU A 285 0.62 -1.60 7.21
C GLU A 285 1.66 -1.56 8.32
N VAL A 286 2.96 -1.57 7.99
CA VAL A 286 4.04 -1.67 8.98
C VAL A 286 3.94 -0.56 10.02
N HIS A 287 3.98 -0.96 11.31
CA HIS A 287 3.80 -0.13 12.50
C HIS A 287 2.40 0.49 12.67
N LEU A 288 1.44 0.27 11.77
CA LEU A 288 0.09 0.84 11.89
C LEU A 288 -0.79 0.02 12.84
N HIS A 289 -1.51 0.71 13.73
CA HIS A 289 -2.61 0.10 14.47
C HIS A 289 -3.69 -0.42 13.52
N PRO A 290 -4.36 -1.57 13.78
CA PRO A 290 -5.39 -2.14 12.90
C PRO A 290 -6.49 -1.15 12.48
N ALA A 291 -6.88 -0.23 13.37
CA ALA A 291 -7.86 0.81 13.04
C ALA A 291 -7.37 1.76 11.93
N TRP A 292 -6.06 2.09 11.91
CA TRP A 292 -5.47 2.92 10.85
C TRP A 292 -5.19 2.14 9.57
N GLN A 293 -4.88 0.84 9.68
CA GLN A 293 -4.78 -0.04 8.52
C GLN A 293 -6.08 -0.07 7.72
N ARG A 294 -7.24 0.00 8.40
CA ARG A 294 -8.56 0.07 7.75
C ARG A 294 -8.89 1.40 7.11
N LYS A 295 -8.09 2.44 7.32
CA LYS A 295 -8.41 3.81 6.85
C LYS A 295 -7.43 4.34 5.83
N ILE A 296 -6.21 3.81 5.83
CA ILE A 296 -5.13 4.37 5.03
C ILE A 296 -5.41 4.29 3.53
N LEU A 297 -5.82 3.12 3.00
CA LEU A 297 -6.11 2.98 1.57
C LEU A 297 -7.38 3.75 1.13
N PRO A 298 -8.52 3.68 1.83
CA PRO A 298 -9.69 4.50 1.49
C PRO A 298 -9.40 6.01 1.47
N ALA A 299 -8.60 6.50 2.44
CA ALA A 299 -8.21 7.90 2.48
C ALA A 299 -7.37 8.29 1.26
N ILE A 300 -6.34 7.51 0.93
CA ILE A 300 -5.46 7.76 -0.22
C ILE A 300 -6.23 7.64 -1.53
N GLN A 301 -7.12 6.64 -1.65
CA GLN A 301 -7.95 6.42 -2.83
C GLN A 301 -8.82 7.63 -3.15
N SER A 302 -9.42 8.23 -2.11
CA SER A 302 -10.28 9.41 -2.27
C SER A 302 -9.49 10.70 -2.44
N LEU A 303 -8.30 10.82 -1.84
CA LEU A 303 -7.46 12.01 -1.95
C LEU A 303 -6.84 12.18 -3.34
N PHE A 304 -6.54 11.10 -4.05
CA PHE A 304 -5.77 11.13 -5.29
C PHE A 304 -6.49 10.42 -6.46
N PRO A 305 -7.62 10.92 -6.93
CA PRO A 305 -8.47 10.22 -7.91
C PRO A 305 -7.78 9.90 -9.25
N ASN A 306 -6.72 10.64 -9.59
CA ASN A 306 -5.94 10.46 -10.83
C ASN A 306 -4.65 9.66 -10.61
N ALA A 307 -4.47 9.04 -9.45
CA ALA A 307 -3.32 8.18 -9.20
C ALA A 307 -3.58 6.73 -9.60
N GLN A 308 -2.51 6.04 -10.04
CA GLN A 308 -2.42 4.59 -10.04
C GLN A 308 -1.52 4.16 -8.89
N ILE A 309 -2.01 3.29 -8.02
CA ILE A 309 -1.34 2.94 -6.77
C ILE A 309 -1.09 1.43 -6.70
N PHE A 310 0.15 1.04 -6.52
CA PHE A 310 0.58 -0.33 -6.29
C PHE A 310 0.97 -0.50 -4.83
N VAL A 311 0.33 -1.43 -4.14
CA VAL A 311 0.54 -1.65 -2.71
C VAL A 311 0.92 -3.09 -2.45
N SER A 312 1.96 -3.35 -1.66
CA SER A 312 2.15 -4.65 -1.05
C SER A 312 1.62 -4.65 0.38
N THR A 313 0.97 -5.73 0.79
CA THR A 313 0.46 -5.88 2.16
C THR A 313 0.30 -7.33 2.58
N HIS A 314 0.49 -7.56 3.88
CA HIS A 314 0.15 -8.80 4.59
C HIS A 314 -1.07 -8.64 5.51
N SER A 315 -1.74 -7.48 5.46
CA SER A 315 -2.85 -7.19 6.36
C SER A 315 -4.22 -7.45 5.72
N PRO A 316 -5.04 -8.33 6.30
CA PRO A 316 -6.43 -8.50 5.90
C PRO A 316 -7.26 -7.23 6.17
N PHE A 317 -6.83 -6.39 7.13
CA PHE A 317 -7.49 -5.11 7.43
C PHE A 317 -7.28 -4.08 6.32
N VAL A 318 -6.11 -4.07 5.68
CA VAL A 318 -5.82 -3.21 4.53
C VAL A 318 -6.63 -3.66 3.33
N ILE A 319 -6.62 -4.96 3.01
CA ILE A 319 -7.36 -5.51 1.87
C ILE A 319 -8.86 -5.29 2.02
N GLY A 320 -9.42 -5.59 3.18
CA GLY A 320 -10.85 -5.47 3.47
C GLY A 320 -11.33 -4.04 3.78
N SER A 321 -10.51 -3.03 3.55
CA SER A 321 -10.87 -1.64 3.83
C SER A 321 -11.20 -0.81 2.60
N VAL A 322 -10.83 -1.27 1.43
CA VAL A 322 -10.91 -0.51 0.18
C VAL A 322 -11.83 -1.20 -0.81
N ASP A 323 -12.73 -0.44 -1.41
CA ASP A 323 -13.63 -0.88 -2.45
C ASP A 323 -13.05 -0.62 -3.84
N GLY A 324 -13.22 -1.57 -4.77
CA GLY A 324 -12.79 -1.45 -6.15
C GLY A 324 -11.28 -1.52 -6.39
N ALA A 325 -10.51 -2.06 -5.45
CA ALA A 325 -9.10 -2.37 -5.66
C ALA A 325 -8.91 -3.78 -6.24
N TRP A 326 -7.91 -3.97 -7.08
CA TRP A 326 -7.55 -5.26 -7.65
C TRP A 326 -6.53 -5.98 -6.77
N ILE A 327 -6.87 -7.18 -6.30
CA ILE A 327 -6.04 -8.01 -5.43
C ILE A 327 -5.34 -9.08 -6.27
N HIS A 328 -4.01 -9.09 -6.23
CA HIS A 328 -3.13 -10.05 -6.88
C HIS A 328 -2.54 -10.98 -5.82
N LYS A 329 -3.15 -12.17 -5.65
CA LYS A 329 -2.66 -13.19 -4.69
C LYS A 329 -1.51 -13.98 -5.30
N LEU A 330 -0.33 -13.86 -4.71
CA LEU A 330 0.88 -14.59 -5.07
C LEU A 330 1.04 -15.84 -4.19
N ILE A 331 1.29 -16.98 -4.83
CA ILE A 331 1.61 -18.25 -4.16
C ILE A 331 2.93 -18.78 -4.68
N LYS A 332 3.60 -19.63 -3.89
CA LYS A 332 4.91 -20.18 -4.25
C LYS A 332 4.91 -21.71 -4.22
N PRO A 333 4.15 -22.38 -5.09
CA PRO A 333 4.19 -23.82 -5.19
C PRO A 333 5.55 -24.30 -5.74
N ASN A 334 6.17 -25.27 -5.07
CA ASN A 334 7.43 -25.89 -5.52
C ASN A 334 8.59 -24.91 -5.79
N GLY A 335 8.61 -23.77 -5.09
CA GLY A 335 9.72 -22.81 -5.20
C GLY A 335 9.54 -21.73 -6.29
N ASP A 336 8.56 -21.83 -7.18
CA ASP A 336 8.22 -20.83 -8.19
C ASP A 336 7.01 -20.02 -7.77
N THR A 337 7.09 -18.69 -7.88
CA THR A 337 5.95 -17.82 -7.62
C THR A 337 5.03 -17.73 -8.83
N LYS A 338 3.73 -17.85 -8.56
CA LYS A 338 2.64 -17.73 -9.54
C LYS A 338 1.48 -16.93 -8.96
N LEU A 339 0.59 -16.44 -9.81
CA LEU A 339 -0.72 -15.98 -9.37
C LEU A 339 -1.58 -17.18 -8.97
N ALA A 340 -2.28 -17.08 -7.84
CA ALA A 340 -3.22 -18.11 -7.38
C ALA A 340 -4.48 -18.15 -8.27
N SER A 341 -4.90 -17.00 -8.78
CA SER A 341 -6.08 -16.79 -9.62
C SER A 341 -5.87 -15.50 -10.46
N PRO A 342 -6.74 -15.20 -11.42
CA PRO A 342 -6.88 -13.85 -11.95
C PRO A 342 -7.09 -12.83 -10.82
N PRO A 343 -6.80 -11.54 -11.04
CA PRO A 343 -7.01 -10.50 -10.03
C PRO A 343 -8.44 -10.51 -9.47
N ILE A 344 -8.58 -10.41 -8.15
CA ILE A 344 -9.86 -10.39 -7.44
C ILE A 344 -10.21 -8.94 -7.15
N LEU A 345 -11.44 -8.51 -7.44
CA LEU A 345 -11.91 -7.18 -7.08
C LEU A 345 -12.28 -7.14 -5.59
N SER A 346 -11.78 -6.14 -4.86
CA SER A 346 -12.20 -5.91 -3.49
C SER A 346 -13.59 -5.26 -3.45
N GLU A 347 -14.43 -5.72 -2.52
CA GLU A 347 -15.78 -5.20 -2.29
C GLU A 347 -16.01 -4.97 -0.80
N ASP A 348 -16.61 -3.85 -0.47
CA ASP A 348 -16.96 -3.46 0.92
C ASP A 348 -17.91 -4.46 1.60
N SER A 349 -18.62 -5.28 0.81
CA SER A 349 -19.52 -6.33 1.29
C SER A 349 -18.81 -7.50 1.98
N HIS A 350 -17.50 -7.66 1.75
CA HIS A 350 -16.74 -8.78 2.28
C HIS A 350 -16.18 -8.49 3.68
N SER A 351 -16.38 -9.44 4.61
CA SER A 351 -15.85 -9.34 5.97
C SER A 351 -14.33 -9.60 6.01
N VAL A 352 -13.68 -9.19 7.10
CA VAL A 352 -12.26 -9.53 7.34
C VAL A 352 -12.06 -11.05 7.36
N SER A 353 -12.99 -11.82 7.93
CA SER A 353 -12.94 -13.29 7.93
C SER A 353 -12.98 -13.89 6.52
N TYR A 354 -13.72 -13.28 5.60
CA TYR A 354 -13.70 -13.66 4.20
C TYR A 354 -12.28 -13.53 3.61
N TRP A 355 -11.63 -12.39 3.81
CA TRP A 355 -10.27 -12.15 3.30
C TRP A 355 -9.22 -13.06 3.95
N LEU A 356 -9.38 -13.37 5.25
CA LEU A 356 -8.51 -14.35 5.94
C LEU A 356 -8.58 -15.73 5.28
N LYS A 357 -9.76 -16.17 4.86
CA LYS A 357 -9.96 -17.47 4.21
C LYS A 357 -9.52 -17.48 2.74
N GLU A 358 -9.98 -16.51 1.95
CA GLU A 358 -9.81 -16.51 0.49
C GLU A 358 -8.42 -16.05 0.06
N VAL A 359 -7.83 -15.12 0.80
CA VAL A 359 -6.56 -14.49 0.41
C VAL A 359 -5.38 -15.03 1.23
N PHE A 360 -5.57 -15.22 2.55
CA PHE A 360 -4.49 -15.63 3.45
C PHE A 360 -4.50 -17.13 3.76
N ASP A 361 -5.45 -17.89 3.25
CA ASP A 361 -5.61 -19.34 3.49
C ASP A 361 -5.74 -19.70 4.99
N ILE A 362 -6.13 -18.74 5.83
CA ILE A 362 -6.36 -18.92 7.26
C ILE A 362 -7.79 -19.42 7.46
N LYS A 363 -7.92 -20.73 7.65
CA LYS A 363 -9.24 -21.40 7.82
C LYS A 363 -9.72 -21.41 9.26
N SER A 364 -8.83 -21.23 10.22
CA SER A 364 -9.16 -21.29 11.65
C SER A 364 -9.43 -19.89 12.21
N GLU A 365 -10.62 -19.70 12.78
CA GLU A 365 -11.02 -18.45 13.46
C GLU A 365 -10.79 -18.52 14.98
N PHE A 366 -10.62 -19.73 15.51
CA PHE A 366 -10.44 -20.00 16.93
C PHE A 366 -9.03 -20.51 17.25
N GLY A 367 -8.68 -20.52 18.53
CA GLY A 367 -7.43 -21.12 18.99
C GLY A 367 -7.35 -22.61 18.65
N GLN A 368 -6.13 -23.16 18.50
CA GLN A 368 -5.90 -24.49 17.94
C GLN A 368 -6.70 -25.62 18.60
N ALA A 369 -6.85 -25.59 19.93
CA ALA A 369 -7.61 -26.62 20.65
C ALA A 369 -9.10 -26.56 20.31
N VAL A 370 -9.70 -25.37 20.33
CA VAL A 370 -11.10 -25.14 19.99
C VAL A 370 -11.38 -25.45 18.53
N GLN A 371 -10.46 -25.07 17.64
CA GLN A 371 -10.57 -25.37 16.20
C GLN A 371 -10.54 -26.89 15.95
N HIS A 372 -9.68 -27.62 16.65
CA HIS A 372 -9.64 -29.09 16.55
C HIS A 372 -10.96 -29.75 17.00
N ASP A 373 -11.54 -29.26 18.08
CA ASP A 373 -12.84 -29.75 18.55
C ASP A 373 -13.98 -29.36 17.60
N LEU A 374 -13.93 -28.16 17.02
CA LEU A 374 -14.86 -27.74 15.96
C LEU A 374 -14.76 -28.62 14.71
N ASP A 375 -13.56 -28.93 14.25
CA ASP A 375 -13.35 -29.78 13.08
C ASP A 375 -13.88 -31.19 13.35
N LYS A 376 -13.67 -31.75 14.56
CA LYS A 376 -14.29 -33.03 14.98
C LYS A 376 -15.81 -32.94 15.02
N PHE A 377 -16.36 -31.85 15.57
CA PHE A 377 -17.80 -31.61 15.59
C PHE A 377 -18.37 -31.63 14.18
N TYR A 378 -17.78 -30.92 13.21
CA TYR A 378 -18.24 -30.93 11.82
C TYR A 378 -18.12 -32.30 11.17
N GLN A 379 -17.02 -33.01 11.39
CA GLN A 379 -16.87 -34.40 10.86
C GLN A 379 -17.93 -35.35 11.43
N LEU A 380 -18.24 -35.28 12.70
CA LEU A 380 -19.29 -36.11 13.33
C LEU A 380 -20.67 -35.71 12.84
N ARG A 381 -20.97 -34.43 12.69
CA ARG A 381 -22.19 -33.91 12.12
C ARG A 381 -22.44 -34.46 10.72
N ASP A 382 -21.44 -34.41 9.86
CA ASP A 382 -21.57 -34.85 8.46
C ASP A 382 -21.72 -36.36 8.36
N LYS A 383 -21.04 -37.16 9.21
CA LYS A 383 -21.23 -38.60 9.31
C LYS A 383 -22.65 -38.95 9.75
N LEU A 384 -23.20 -38.22 10.72
CA LEU A 384 -24.56 -38.45 11.21
C LEU A 384 -25.63 -38.16 10.17
N LEU A 385 -25.40 -37.26 9.24
CA LEU A 385 -26.29 -36.96 8.11
C LEU A 385 -26.32 -38.07 7.05
N ILE A 386 -25.27 -38.89 6.95
CA ILE A 386 -25.17 -39.97 5.95
C ILE A 386 -25.63 -41.30 6.55
N ASN A 387 -24.93 -41.78 7.60
CA ASN A 387 -25.21 -43.08 8.23
C ASN A 387 -24.66 -43.10 9.68
N GLY A 388 -25.27 -42.33 10.57
CA GLY A 388 -24.75 -42.14 11.93
C GLY A 388 -24.99 -43.31 12.86
N THR A 389 -23.95 -43.72 13.60
CA THR A 389 -24.05 -44.72 14.69
C THR A 389 -24.46 -44.08 16.02
N PRO A 390 -25.03 -44.87 16.99
CA PRO A 390 -25.31 -44.36 18.34
C PRO A 390 -24.08 -43.82 19.06
N GLU A 391 -22.90 -44.38 18.84
CA GLU A 391 -21.62 -43.95 19.40
C GLU A 391 -21.28 -42.57 18.88
N GLN A 392 -21.31 -42.32 17.59
CA GLN A 392 -21.06 -40.99 16.98
C GLN A 392 -22.06 -39.94 17.46
N ARG A 393 -23.29 -40.33 17.81
CA ARG A 393 -24.25 -39.40 18.44
C ARG A 393 -23.80 -38.96 19.83
N ASN A 394 -23.28 -39.89 20.62
CA ASN A 394 -22.75 -39.58 21.97
C ASN A 394 -21.50 -38.71 21.87
N ASP A 395 -20.58 -39.07 20.98
CA ASP A 395 -19.35 -38.24 20.73
C ASP A 395 -19.71 -36.83 20.32
N LEU A 396 -20.71 -36.65 19.43
CA LEU A 396 -21.17 -35.32 19.03
C LEU A 396 -21.77 -34.53 20.20
N LYS A 397 -22.49 -35.18 21.11
CA LYS A 397 -23.04 -34.55 22.31
C LYS A 397 -21.93 -34.06 23.22
N GLU A 398 -20.94 -34.92 23.54
CA GLU A 398 -19.84 -34.59 24.41
C GLU A 398 -19.02 -33.39 23.87
N ILE A 399 -18.68 -33.45 22.57
CA ILE A 399 -17.96 -32.35 21.91
C ILE A 399 -18.78 -31.06 21.89
N SER A 400 -20.09 -31.16 21.61
CA SER A 400 -20.99 -29.99 21.64
C SER A 400 -21.05 -29.34 23.01
N GLN A 401 -21.17 -30.16 24.07
CA GLN A 401 -21.17 -29.64 25.46
C GLN A 401 -19.82 -29.01 25.82
N SER A 402 -18.70 -29.64 25.44
CA SER A 402 -17.37 -29.08 25.63
C SER A 402 -17.25 -27.70 24.98
N LEU A 403 -17.68 -27.56 23.72
CA LEU A 403 -17.65 -26.30 22.99
C LEU A 403 -18.61 -25.23 23.55
N LEU A 404 -19.81 -25.63 23.98
CA LEU A 404 -20.80 -24.73 24.59
C LEU A 404 -20.35 -24.22 25.96
N ASN A 405 -19.57 -25.01 26.71
CA ASN A 405 -19.00 -24.63 28.01
C ASN A 405 -17.81 -23.65 27.88
N GLN A 406 -17.31 -23.39 26.67
CA GLN A 406 -16.34 -22.32 26.44
C GLN A 406 -17.03 -20.97 26.62
N ASN A 407 -16.39 -20.02 27.32
CA ASN A 407 -16.92 -18.66 27.57
C ASN A 407 -16.90 -17.79 26.30
N SER A 408 -17.47 -18.27 25.19
CA SER A 408 -17.55 -17.57 23.91
C SER A 408 -18.98 -17.56 23.39
N GLN A 409 -19.58 -16.39 23.35
CA GLN A 409 -20.93 -16.21 22.80
C GLN A 409 -20.99 -16.53 21.30
N GLU A 410 -19.92 -16.19 20.56
CA GLU A 410 -19.78 -16.48 19.14
C GLU A 410 -19.77 -17.97 18.87
N LEU A 411 -18.92 -18.73 19.57
CA LEU A 411 -18.84 -20.18 19.46
C LEU A 411 -20.17 -20.86 19.82
N SER A 412 -20.80 -20.41 20.91
CA SER A 412 -22.11 -20.92 21.33
C SER A 412 -23.19 -20.66 20.28
N THR A 413 -23.15 -19.51 19.60
CA THR A 413 -24.09 -19.18 18.52
C THR A 413 -23.90 -20.11 17.33
N ILE A 414 -22.66 -20.35 16.91
CA ILE A 414 -22.33 -21.27 15.83
C ILE A 414 -22.82 -22.69 16.15
N ILE A 415 -22.45 -23.24 17.29
CA ILE A 415 -22.80 -24.60 17.70
C ILE A 415 -24.33 -24.77 17.79
N ASN A 416 -25.04 -23.82 18.42
CA ASN A 416 -26.49 -23.88 18.52
C ASN A 416 -27.20 -23.82 17.17
N LEU A 417 -26.69 -23.01 16.23
CA LEU A 417 -27.22 -22.92 14.88
C LEU A 417 -27.05 -24.26 14.13
N GLU A 418 -25.87 -24.85 14.20
CA GLU A 418 -25.52 -26.11 13.56
C GLU A 418 -26.37 -27.27 14.13
N LEU A 419 -26.50 -27.32 15.45
CA LEU A 419 -27.35 -28.33 16.10
C LEU A 419 -28.84 -28.21 15.71
N ARG A 420 -29.35 -26.98 15.61
CA ARG A 420 -30.72 -26.74 15.14
C ARG A 420 -30.91 -27.22 13.69
N GLN A 421 -29.94 -26.94 12.83
CA GLN A 421 -30.00 -27.42 11.42
C GLN A 421 -29.91 -28.94 11.32
N LEU A 422 -28.99 -29.54 12.09
CA LEU A 422 -28.84 -30.99 12.17
C LEU A 422 -30.14 -31.67 12.67
N ASN A 423 -30.72 -31.17 13.76
CA ASN A 423 -31.94 -31.71 14.35
C ASN A 423 -33.16 -31.66 13.40
N LYS A 424 -33.23 -30.70 12.48
CA LYS A 424 -34.25 -30.62 11.44
C LYS A 424 -34.10 -31.73 10.38
N ARG A 425 -32.90 -32.29 10.22
CA ARG A 425 -32.58 -33.28 9.17
C ARG A 425 -32.50 -34.70 9.75
N LEU A 426 -32.34 -34.86 11.04
CA LEU A 426 -32.31 -36.17 11.70
C LEU A 426 -33.71 -36.68 12.00
N ALA A 427 -33.93 -37.97 11.78
CA ALA A 427 -35.22 -38.67 12.11
C ALA A 427 -35.49 -38.62 13.65
N THR A 428 -34.44 -38.59 14.47
CA THR A 428 -34.54 -38.46 15.93
C THR A 428 -33.65 -37.29 16.37
N PRO A 429 -34.22 -36.21 16.96
CA PRO A 429 -33.41 -35.06 17.42
C PRO A 429 -32.34 -35.43 18.46
N LEU A 430 -31.26 -34.69 18.46
CA LEU A 430 -30.24 -34.72 19.50
C LEU A 430 -30.68 -33.78 20.63
N ASN A 431 -31.01 -34.32 21.79
CA ASN A 431 -31.24 -33.52 22.99
C ASN A 431 -29.85 -33.21 23.63
N ILE A 432 -29.37 -31.98 23.48
CA ILE A 432 -28.10 -31.46 24.05
C ILE A 432 -28.43 -30.38 25.04
#